data_e89e93aff8dc1716f48691fbebb84c02
#
_entry.id   e89e93aff8dc1716f48691fbebb84c02
#
_cell.length_a   1.000
_cell.length_b   1.000
_cell.length_c   1.000
_cell.angle_alpha   90.00
_cell.angle_beta   90.00
_cell.angle_gamma   90.00
#
_symmetry.space_group_name_H-M   'P 1'
#
loop_
_entity.id
_entity.type
_entity.pdbx_description
1 polymer ?
#
loop_
_entity_poly.entity_id
_entity_poly.type
_entity_poly.pdbx_seq_one_letter_code
_entity_poly.pdbx_strand_id
1 'polypeptide(L)'
;QALQRQPAATLVAGATDVGLWITKHTRAVADIVHIGDIDALKQIHNNDTALHIGAAVLLADLADVLGTWSPDIARVLSRFGGVQVRSRGTVGGNIANGSPIGDLAPLLIALNAQLSISGPSDPRTLALENFFLRYGEQDLQAGEFIDSILVPACDLDGFSCWKVSKRFDQDISAVLGAFNLVFEDESVREARICFGGMAGLPQRASACESALLGQPFNRDTLAAAKIALATDFEPLSDMRAT
;
A
#
# COMPACT_ATOMS: atom_id res chain seq x y z
N GLN A 1 23.52 6.31 10.08
CA GLN A 1 24.40 7.31 10.74
C GLN A 1 23.80 8.73 10.65
N ALA A 2 23.32 9.22 9.49
CA ALA A 2 22.73 10.57 9.38
C ALA A 2 21.51 10.72 10.30
N LEU A 3 20.56 9.79 10.25
CA LEU A 3 19.38 9.76 11.11
C LEU A 3 19.68 9.58 12.60
N GLN A 4 20.77 8.90 12.95
CA GLN A 4 21.21 8.82 14.35
C GLN A 4 21.65 10.18 14.91
N ARG A 5 22.20 11.03 14.04
CA ARG A 5 22.61 12.40 14.43
C ARG A 5 21.46 13.41 14.39
N GLN A 6 20.49 13.16 13.52
CA GLN A 6 19.33 14.03 13.28
C GLN A 6 18.05 13.17 13.17
N PRO A 7 17.57 12.60 14.28
CA PRO A 7 16.43 11.66 14.24
C PRO A 7 15.10 12.30 13.83
N ALA A 8 15.01 13.63 13.87
CA ALA A 8 13.85 14.41 13.45
C ALA A 8 13.95 14.91 11.99
N ALA A 9 15.03 14.56 11.26
CA ALA A 9 15.18 14.98 9.87
C ALA A 9 14.09 14.37 8.98
N THR A 10 13.63 15.15 8.00
CA THR A 10 12.69 14.67 6.99
C THR A 10 13.42 13.73 6.02
N LEU A 11 13.00 12.49 5.94
CA LEU A 11 13.47 11.55 4.94
C LEU A 11 12.87 11.87 3.58
N VAL A 12 13.73 11.95 2.58
CA VAL A 12 13.32 12.25 1.21
C VAL A 12 13.94 11.23 0.25
N ALA A 13 13.10 10.60 -0.58
CA ALA A 13 13.54 9.76 -1.69
C ALA A 13 13.15 10.43 -3.02
N GLY A 14 11.95 10.18 -3.56
CA GLY A 14 11.49 10.73 -4.82
C GLY A 14 10.99 12.17 -4.77
N ALA A 15 10.77 12.72 -3.57
CA ALA A 15 10.29 14.09 -3.29
C ALA A 15 8.92 14.46 -3.89
N THR A 16 8.16 13.53 -4.43
CA THR A 16 6.87 13.83 -5.10
C THR A 16 5.80 14.37 -4.14
N ASP A 17 5.89 14.03 -2.85
CA ASP A 17 4.99 14.55 -1.82
C ASP A 17 5.66 15.69 -1.02
N VAL A 18 6.88 15.49 -0.52
CA VAL A 18 7.60 16.53 0.24
C VAL A 18 7.79 17.82 -0.58
N GLY A 19 7.96 17.71 -1.90
CA GLY A 19 7.98 18.86 -2.79
C GLY A 19 6.69 19.71 -2.72
N LEU A 20 5.54 19.09 -2.50
CA LEU A 20 4.27 19.79 -2.34
C LEU A 20 4.14 20.48 -0.98
N TRP A 21 4.80 19.97 0.07
CA TRP A 21 4.83 20.66 1.35
C TRP A 21 5.46 22.07 1.21
N ILE A 22 6.48 22.18 0.37
CA ILE A 22 7.16 23.46 0.11
C ILE A 22 6.34 24.31 -0.87
N THR A 23 5.98 23.73 -2.04
CA THR A 23 5.42 24.50 -3.15
C THR A 23 3.94 24.86 -2.98
N LYS A 24 3.16 24.02 -2.31
CA LYS A 24 1.71 24.23 -2.09
C LYS A 24 1.38 24.66 -0.66
N HIS A 25 2.05 24.06 0.31
CA HIS A 25 1.72 24.31 1.72
C HIS A 25 2.64 25.34 2.37
N THR A 26 3.66 25.85 1.64
CA THR A 26 4.66 26.82 2.13
C THR A 26 5.30 26.39 3.46
N ARG A 27 5.37 25.06 3.69
CA ARG A 27 5.94 24.49 4.90
C ARG A 27 7.46 24.56 4.82
N ALA A 28 8.09 25.11 5.85
CA ALA A 28 9.54 25.01 6.01
C ALA A 28 9.95 23.56 6.32
N VAL A 29 10.89 23.04 5.57
CA VAL A 29 11.54 21.74 5.82
C VAL A 29 12.96 22.05 6.26
N ALA A 30 13.27 21.83 7.55
CA ALA A 30 14.55 22.27 8.12
C ALA A 30 15.69 21.34 7.71
N ASP A 31 15.65 20.08 8.17
CA ASP A 31 16.71 19.10 7.91
C ASP A 31 16.17 18.01 6.96
N ILE A 32 16.94 17.70 5.92
CA ILE A 32 16.61 16.68 4.93
C ILE A 32 17.72 15.63 4.90
N VAL A 33 17.33 14.36 4.99
CA VAL A 33 18.20 13.23 4.69
C VAL A 33 17.69 12.57 3.41
N HIS A 34 18.44 12.71 2.32
CA HIS A 34 18.10 12.09 1.04
C HIS A 34 18.54 10.63 1.01
N ILE A 35 17.61 9.73 0.76
CA ILE A 35 17.84 8.28 0.71
C ILE A 35 17.58 7.68 -0.68
N GLY A 36 17.09 8.48 -1.62
CA GLY A 36 16.72 8.00 -2.96
C GLY A 36 17.90 7.52 -3.82
N ASP A 37 19.13 7.86 -3.46
CA ASP A 37 20.34 7.45 -4.19
C ASP A 37 21.10 6.29 -3.52
N ILE A 38 20.54 5.69 -2.47
CA ILE A 38 21.14 4.53 -1.79
C ILE A 38 20.83 3.28 -2.62
N ASP A 39 21.85 2.71 -3.27
CA ASP A 39 21.69 1.56 -4.17
C ASP A 39 21.08 0.32 -3.48
N ALA A 40 21.41 0.08 -2.23
CA ALA A 40 20.83 -1.02 -1.46
C ALA A 40 19.30 -0.91 -1.32
N LEU A 41 18.76 0.32 -1.29
CA LEU A 41 17.31 0.57 -1.18
C LEU A 41 16.58 0.53 -2.54
N LYS A 42 17.30 0.43 -3.66
CA LYS A 42 16.74 0.38 -5.02
C LYS A 42 16.58 -1.04 -5.56
N GLN A 43 16.94 -2.05 -4.79
CA GLN A 43 16.98 -3.42 -5.27
C GLN A 43 15.60 -4.05 -5.27
N ILE A 44 15.32 -4.84 -6.31
CA ILE A 44 14.19 -5.77 -6.37
C ILE A 44 14.77 -7.17 -6.51
N HIS A 45 14.45 -8.05 -5.57
CA HIS A 45 14.86 -9.44 -5.58
C HIS A 45 13.63 -10.33 -5.51
N ASN A 46 13.45 -11.16 -6.52
CA ASN A 46 12.40 -12.16 -6.56
C ASN A 46 13.04 -13.54 -6.36
N ASN A 47 12.50 -14.31 -5.42
CA ASN A 47 12.85 -15.70 -5.20
C ASN A 47 11.56 -16.54 -5.09
N ASP A 48 11.70 -17.86 -4.93
CA ASP A 48 10.55 -18.78 -4.92
C ASP A 48 9.57 -18.53 -3.75
N THR A 49 9.96 -17.78 -2.73
CA THR A 49 9.16 -17.57 -1.52
C THR A 49 8.62 -16.15 -1.38
N ALA A 50 9.27 -15.15 -1.97
CA ALA A 50 8.88 -13.76 -1.81
C ALA A 50 9.53 -12.83 -2.83
N LEU A 51 8.86 -11.70 -3.09
CA LEU A 51 9.41 -10.53 -3.77
C LEU A 51 9.87 -9.52 -2.69
N HIS A 52 11.16 -9.21 -2.69
CA HIS A 52 11.75 -8.17 -1.85
C HIS A 52 11.92 -6.89 -2.65
N ILE A 53 11.39 -5.78 -2.14
CA ILE A 53 11.35 -4.48 -2.80
C ILE A 53 11.99 -3.45 -1.88
N GLY A 54 13.13 -2.89 -2.26
CA GLY A 54 13.77 -1.81 -1.51
C GLY A 54 12.91 -0.54 -1.47
N ALA A 55 12.98 0.21 -0.38
CA ALA A 55 12.10 1.36 -0.17
C ALA A 55 12.31 2.50 -1.20
N ALA A 56 13.48 2.62 -1.81
CA ALA A 56 13.78 3.61 -2.84
C ALA A 56 13.51 3.14 -4.28
N VAL A 57 12.95 1.93 -4.46
CA VAL A 57 12.47 1.45 -5.77
C VAL A 57 11.40 2.41 -6.30
N LEU A 58 11.51 2.80 -7.56
CA LEU A 58 10.54 3.67 -8.19
C LEU A 58 9.21 2.96 -8.41
N LEU A 59 8.11 3.71 -8.34
CA LEU A 59 6.79 3.17 -8.64
C LEU A 59 6.67 2.66 -10.09
N ALA A 60 7.44 3.23 -11.02
CA ALA A 60 7.52 2.74 -12.39
C ALA A 60 8.14 1.34 -12.45
N ASP A 61 9.29 1.14 -11.80
CA ASP A 61 9.99 -0.14 -11.78
C ASP A 61 9.17 -1.22 -11.06
N LEU A 62 8.47 -0.85 -9.97
CA LEU A 62 7.54 -1.75 -9.31
C LEU A 62 6.40 -2.18 -10.24
N ALA A 63 5.86 -1.26 -11.04
CA ALA A 63 4.77 -1.55 -11.97
C ALA A 63 5.19 -2.56 -13.03
N ASP A 64 6.45 -2.49 -13.50
CA ASP A 64 7.01 -3.44 -14.46
C ASP A 64 7.15 -4.85 -13.88
N VAL A 65 7.41 -4.98 -12.59
CA VAL A 65 7.55 -6.29 -11.92
C VAL A 65 6.20 -6.83 -11.45
N LEU A 66 5.48 -6.11 -10.59
CA LEU A 66 4.19 -6.58 -10.06
C LEU A 66 3.10 -6.66 -11.13
N GLY A 67 3.18 -5.85 -12.18
CA GLY A 67 2.25 -5.91 -13.29
C GLY A 67 2.28 -7.24 -14.05
N THR A 68 3.38 -7.99 -13.96
CA THR A 68 3.47 -9.34 -14.55
C THR A 68 2.70 -10.39 -13.76
N TRP A 69 2.38 -10.13 -12.49
CA TRP A 69 1.70 -11.08 -11.61
C TRP A 69 0.20 -11.19 -11.91
N SER A 70 -0.44 -10.07 -12.29
CA SER A 70 -1.87 -10.04 -12.59
C SER A 70 -2.21 -8.87 -13.52
N PRO A 71 -3.09 -9.08 -14.52
CA PRO A 71 -3.60 -7.99 -15.36
C PRO A 71 -4.31 -6.88 -14.56
N ASP A 72 -4.93 -7.22 -13.45
CA ASP A 72 -5.60 -6.26 -12.57
C ASP A 72 -4.59 -5.37 -11.86
N ILE A 73 -3.49 -5.95 -11.35
CA ILE A 73 -2.37 -5.19 -10.78
C ILE A 73 -1.77 -4.25 -11.83
N ALA A 74 -1.48 -4.76 -13.02
CA ALA A 74 -0.95 -3.95 -14.12
C ALA A 74 -1.86 -2.75 -14.43
N ARG A 75 -3.17 -2.98 -14.51
CA ARG A 75 -4.17 -1.93 -14.77
C ARG A 75 -4.22 -0.87 -13.67
N VAL A 76 -4.18 -1.26 -12.40
CA VAL A 76 -4.17 -0.32 -11.27
C VAL A 76 -2.87 0.49 -11.26
N LEU A 77 -1.71 -0.16 -11.38
CA LEU A 77 -0.41 0.52 -11.34
C LEU A 77 -0.19 1.43 -12.55
N SER A 78 -0.69 1.08 -13.75
CA SER A 78 -0.63 1.97 -14.91
C SER A 78 -1.42 3.27 -14.71
N ARG A 79 -2.47 3.25 -13.91
CA ARG A 79 -3.32 4.39 -13.55
C ARG A 79 -2.90 5.07 -12.24
N PHE A 80 -1.80 4.66 -11.64
CA PHE A 80 -1.26 5.26 -10.42
C PHE A 80 -0.58 6.59 -10.75
N GLY A 81 -1.22 7.70 -10.43
CA GLY A 81 -0.68 9.03 -10.75
C GLY A 81 -0.30 9.20 -12.22
N GLY A 82 0.46 10.23 -12.54
CA GLY A 82 1.05 10.42 -13.86
C GLY A 82 2.41 9.76 -14.01
N VAL A 83 2.91 9.63 -15.25
CA VAL A 83 4.26 9.10 -15.53
C VAL A 83 5.33 9.85 -14.74
N GLN A 84 5.22 11.18 -14.63
CA GLN A 84 6.16 12.02 -13.87
C GLN A 84 6.22 11.63 -12.38
N VAL A 85 5.06 11.29 -11.79
CA VAL A 85 4.98 10.84 -10.41
C VAL A 85 5.58 9.45 -10.25
N ARG A 86 5.23 8.51 -11.13
CA ARG A 86 5.75 7.13 -11.06
C ARG A 86 7.25 7.05 -11.28
N SER A 87 7.81 7.90 -12.16
CA SER A 87 9.26 7.94 -12.47
C SER A 87 10.10 8.60 -11.38
N ARG A 88 9.50 9.13 -10.33
CA ARG A 88 10.20 9.78 -9.19
C ARG A 88 9.74 9.26 -7.85
N GLY A 89 8.45 9.00 -7.69
CA GLY A 89 7.88 8.46 -6.46
C GLY A 89 8.42 7.06 -6.17
N THR A 90 8.67 6.77 -4.90
CA THR A 90 9.23 5.50 -4.44
C THR A 90 8.20 4.69 -3.65
N VAL A 91 8.39 3.38 -3.63
CA VAL A 91 7.50 2.44 -2.91
C VAL A 91 7.47 2.78 -1.42
N GLY A 92 8.63 2.86 -0.77
CA GLY A 92 8.71 3.21 0.65
C GLY A 92 8.18 4.61 0.96
N GLY A 93 8.45 5.59 0.08
CA GLY A 93 7.91 6.95 0.23
C GLY A 93 6.38 6.98 0.15
N ASN A 94 5.78 6.21 -0.75
CA ASN A 94 4.32 6.12 -0.86
C ASN A 94 3.69 5.48 0.38
N ILE A 95 4.27 4.38 0.88
CA ILE A 95 3.80 3.71 2.10
C ILE A 95 3.98 4.62 3.32
N ALA A 96 5.18 5.21 3.51
CA ALA A 96 5.47 6.09 4.64
C ALA A 96 4.63 7.37 4.67
N ASN A 97 4.17 7.85 3.52
CA ASN A 97 3.24 8.99 3.44
C ASN A 97 1.88 8.66 4.09
N GLY A 98 1.47 7.40 4.13
CA GLY A 98 0.28 6.93 4.84
C GLY A 98 -1.03 7.53 4.35
N SER A 99 -1.12 7.86 3.05
CA SER A 99 -2.35 8.40 2.49
C SER A 99 -3.50 7.40 2.56
N PRO A 100 -4.67 7.76 3.13
CA PRO A 100 -5.84 6.86 3.19
C PRO A 100 -6.41 6.52 1.81
N ILE A 101 -6.06 7.32 0.80
CA ILE A 101 -6.51 7.16 -0.59
C ILE A 101 -5.39 6.72 -1.54
N GLY A 102 -4.25 6.26 -0.98
CA GLY A 102 -3.16 5.69 -1.74
C GLY A 102 -3.51 4.30 -2.25
N ASP A 103 -3.21 4.03 -3.52
CA ASP A 103 -3.57 2.76 -4.18
C ASP A 103 -2.66 1.60 -3.79
N LEU A 104 -1.40 1.88 -3.44
CA LEU A 104 -0.39 0.85 -3.24
C LEU A 104 -0.59 0.07 -1.92
N ALA A 105 -0.93 0.77 -0.84
CA ALA A 105 -1.08 0.13 0.47
C ALA A 105 -2.18 -0.95 0.49
N PRO A 106 -3.44 -0.70 0.06
CA PRO A 106 -4.45 -1.74 0.06
C PRO A 106 -4.12 -2.91 -0.87
N LEU A 107 -3.47 -2.66 -2.02
CA LEU A 107 -3.00 -3.70 -2.93
C LEU A 107 -1.98 -4.62 -2.22
N LEU A 108 -0.96 -4.04 -1.59
CA LEU A 108 0.07 -4.79 -0.89
C LEU A 108 -0.43 -5.49 0.38
N ILE A 109 -1.40 -4.90 1.09
CA ILE A 109 -2.05 -5.53 2.26
C ILE A 109 -2.83 -6.78 1.82
N ALA A 110 -3.55 -6.73 0.71
CA ALA A 110 -4.24 -7.89 0.17
C ALA A 110 -3.26 -9.01 -0.24
N LEU A 111 -2.05 -8.65 -0.68
CA LEU A 111 -0.95 -9.57 -0.97
C LEU A 111 -0.15 -10.01 0.28
N ASN A 112 -0.63 -9.69 1.49
CA ASN A 112 0.00 -10.04 2.76
C ASN A 112 1.43 -9.50 2.94
N ALA A 113 1.70 -8.31 2.42
CA ALA A 113 3.01 -7.70 2.48
C ALA A 113 3.45 -7.36 3.91
N GLN A 114 4.75 -7.40 4.13
CA GLN A 114 5.43 -7.02 5.37
C GLN A 114 6.42 -5.89 5.10
N LEU A 115 6.69 -5.08 6.10
CA LEU A 115 7.73 -4.06 6.09
C LEU A 115 8.94 -4.54 6.89
N SER A 116 10.13 -4.33 6.34
CA SER A 116 11.37 -4.29 7.10
C SER A 116 11.66 -2.85 7.48
N ILE A 117 11.81 -2.59 8.77
CA ILE A 117 12.06 -1.25 9.33
C ILE A 117 13.43 -1.28 9.97
N SER A 118 14.28 -0.34 9.57
CA SER A 118 15.64 -0.16 10.08
C SER A 118 15.75 1.17 10.82
N GLY A 119 16.66 1.24 11.81
CA GLY A 119 16.82 2.43 12.63
C GLY A 119 18.02 2.36 13.56
N PRO A 120 18.00 3.13 14.67
CA PRO A 120 19.03 3.09 15.70
C PRO A 120 19.08 1.76 16.48
N SER A 121 17.95 1.10 16.60
CA SER A 121 17.77 -0.22 17.24
C SER A 121 17.91 -1.34 16.22
N ASP A 122 17.80 -2.60 16.68
CA ASP A 122 17.77 -3.75 15.79
C ASP A 122 16.62 -3.65 14.77
N PRO A 123 16.85 -4.11 13.54
CA PRO A 123 15.80 -4.12 12.52
C PRO A 123 14.58 -4.93 13.00
N ARG A 124 13.39 -4.45 12.65
CA ARG A 124 12.13 -5.13 12.95
C ARG A 124 11.28 -5.36 11.71
N THR A 125 10.47 -6.40 11.74
CA THR A 125 9.49 -6.71 10.70
C THR A 125 8.09 -6.45 11.22
N LEU A 126 7.24 -5.86 10.37
CA LEU A 126 5.87 -5.52 10.70
C LEU A 126 4.96 -5.86 9.53
N ALA A 127 3.82 -6.52 9.79
CA ALA A 127 2.79 -6.66 8.75
C ALA A 127 2.31 -5.27 8.29
N LEU A 128 2.23 -5.07 6.97
CA LEU A 128 1.90 -3.75 6.41
C LEU A 128 0.56 -3.22 6.93
N GLU A 129 -0.42 -4.08 7.17
CA GLU A 129 -1.72 -3.72 7.72
C GLU A 129 -1.65 -3.09 9.12
N ASN A 130 -0.60 -3.39 9.89
CA ASN A 130 -0.38 -2.85 11.24
C ASN A 130 0.48 -1.57 11.26
N PHE A 131 0.98 -1.15 10.10
CA PHE A 131 1.85 0.02 9.99
C PHE A 131 1.10 1.35 10.16
N PHE A 132 -0.16 1.39 9.77
CA PHE A 132 -0.99 2.58 9.82
C PHE A 132 -1.77 2.60 11.14
N LEU A 133 -1.41 3.50 12.06
CA LEU A 133 -2.03 3.57 13.39
C LEU A 133 -3.32 4.39 13.38
N ARG A 134 -3.28 5.55 12.72
CA ARG A 134 -4.41 6.46 12.50
C ARG A 134 -4.09 7.43 11.35
N TYR A 135 -5.04 8.27 11.00
CA TYR A 135 -4.85 9.26 9.94
C TYR A 135 -3.58 10.09 10.18
N GLY A 136 -2.64 10.03 9.22
CA GLY A 136 -1.37 10.75 9.27
C GLY A 136 -0.36 10.24 10.30
N GLU A 137 -0.60 9.08 10.92
CA GLU A 137 0.33 8.48 11.88
C GLU A 137 0.65 7.03 11.54
N GLN A 138 1.93 6.73 11.43
CA GLN A 138 2.50 5.44 11.11
C GLN A 138 3.34 4.92 12.29
N ASP A 139 3.49 3.59 12.38
CA ASP A 139 4.36 2.95 13.36
C ASP A 139 5.83 3.07 12.96
N LEU A 140 6.35 4.29 13.05
CA LEU A 140 7.76 4.62 12.90
C LEU A 140 8.24 5.40 14.11
N GLN A 141 9.30 4.92 14.73
CA GLN A 141 9.97 5.63 15.83
C GLN A 141 10.98 6.65 15.29
N ALA A 142 11.42 7.57 16.15
CA ALA A 142 12.42 8.57 15.78
C ALA A 142 13.70 7.90 15.27
N GLY A 143 14.11 8.26 14.06
CA GLY A 143 15.28 7.69 13.39
C GLY A 143 15.05 6.35 12.67
N GLU A 144 13.84 5.78 12.71
CA GLU A 144 13.48 4.64 11.90
C GLU A 144 13.09 5.05 10.48
N PHE A 145 13.25 4.11 9.54
CA PHE A 145 12.79 4.23 8.16
C PHE A 145 12.43 2.86 7.60
N ILE A 146 11.57 2.86 6.61
CA ILE A 146 11.26 1.64 5.83
C ILE A 146 12.50 1.31 5.01
N ASP A 147 13.05 0.13 5.23
CA ASP A 147 14.19 -0.42 4.48
C ASP A 147 13.71 -1.14 3.22
N SER A 148 12.76 -2.03 3.38
CA SER A 148 12.19 -2.80 2.28
C SER A 148 10.75 -3.26 2.55
N ILE A 149 10.08 -3.68 1.50
CA ILE A 149 8.78 -4.34 1.51
C ILE A 149 8.98 -5.77 1.04
N LEU A 150 8.44 -6.72 1.76
CA LEU A 150 8.44 -8.13 1.41
C LEU A 150 7.01 -8.54 1.06
N VAL A 151 6.82 -9.03 -0.17
CA VAL A 151 5.54 -9.58 -0.63
C VAL A 151 5.70 -11.08 -0.77
N PRO A 152 5.07 -11.89 0.11
CA PRO A 152 5.17 -13.34 0.03
C PRO A 152 4.65 -13.86 -1.30
N ALA A 153 5.23 -14.95 -1.79
CA ALA A 153 4.65 -15.69 -2.90
C ALA A 153 3.25 -16.17 -2.49
N CYS A 154 2.27 -15.89 -3.31
CA CYS A 154 0.88 -16.23 -3.04
C CYS A 154 0.18 -16.71 -4.31
N ASP A 155 -0.89 -17.47 -4.12
CA ASP A 155 -1.81 -17.79 -5.20
C ASP A 155 -2.59 -16.53 -5.60
N LEU A 156 -2.64 -16.27 -6.89
CA LEU A 156 -3.31 -15.11 -7.48
C LEU A 156 -4.51 -15.48 -8.35
N ASP A 157 -4.90 -16.75 -8.42
CA ASP A 157 -6.06 -17.19 -9.21
C ASP A 157 -7.34 -16.52 -8.73
N GLY A 158 -7.47 -16.28 -7.42
CA GLY A 158 -8.56 -15.54 -6.81
C GLY A 158 -8.27 -14.06 -6.54
N PHE A 159 -7.21 -13.50 -7.13
CA PHE A 159 -6.87 -12.10 -6.92
C PHE A 159 -7.58 -11.18 -7.92
N SER A 160 -8.11 -10.07 -7.39
CA SER A 160 -8.58 -8.96 -8.22
C SER A 160 -8.39 -7.61 -7.50
N CYS A 161 -8.21 -6.54 -8.26
CA CYS A 161 -8.19 -5.19 -7.70
C CYS A 161 -8.84 -4.16 -8.63
N TRP A 162 -9.49 -3.17 -8.02
CA TRP A 162 -10.32 -2.19 -8.72
C TRP A 162 -10.07 -0.79 -8.20
N LYS A 163 -9.69 0.10 -9.14
CA LYS A 163 -9.55 1.53 -8.89
C LYS A 163 -10.79 2.26 -9.40
N VAL A 164 -11.52 2.90 -8.51
CA VAL A 164 -12.66 3.77 -8.82
C VAL A 164 -12.22 5.21 -8.65
N SER A 165 -12.36 6.02 -9.68
CA SER A 165 -11.99 7.45 -9.70
C SER A 165 -12.90 8.21 -10.66
N LYS A 166 -13.00 9.53 -10.51
CA LYS A 166 -13.86 10.36 -11.37
C LYS A 166 -13.34 10.46 -12.80
N ARG A 167 -12.00 10.49 -12.97
CA ARG A 167 -11.34 10.48 -14.29
C ARG A 167 -10.60 9.15 -14.45
N PHE A 168 -10.42 8.75 -15.70
CA PHE A 168 -9.73 7.50 -16.01
C PHE A 168 -8.24 7.56 -15.63
N ASP A 169 -7.55 8.63 -16.03
CA ASP A 169 -6.10 8.80 -15.82
C ASP A 169 -5.79 9.94 -14.84
N GLN A 170 -4.64 9.82 -14.18
CA GLN A 170 -4.02 10.85 -13.35
C GLN A 170 -4.98 11.40 -12.27
N ASP A 171 -5.81 10.53 -11.74
CA ASP A 171 -6.79 10.90 -10.72
C ASP A 171 -6.59 10.12 -9.43
N ILE A 172 -6.94 10.77 -8.33
CA ILE A 172 -6.95 10.17 -7.01
C ILE A 172 -8.12 9.18 -6.94
N SER A 173 -7.90 8.01 -6.35
CA SER A 173 -8.98 7.06 -6.11
C SER A 173 -10.02 7.63 -5.15
N ALA A 174 -11.29 7.52 -5.51
CA ALA A 174 -12.37 7.58 -4.53
C ALA A 174 -12.31 6.34 -3.65
N VAL A 175 -12.20 5.16 -4.29
CA VAL A 175 -12.00 3.87 -3.63
C VAL A 175 -11.02 3.04 -4.44
N LEU A 176 -10.12 2.34 -3.76
CA LEU A 176 -9.43 1.18 -4.28
C LEU A 176 -9.82 -0.03 -3.44
N GLY A 177 -10.32 -1.10 -4.08
CA GLY A 177 -10.55 -2.40 -3.47
C GLY A 177 -9.56 -3.42 -4.02
N ALA A 178 -8.91 -4.17 -3.14
CA ALA A 178 -8.04 -5.29 -3.47
C ALA A 178 -8.52 -6.54 -2.74
N PHE A 179 -8.67 -7.62 -3.48
CA PHE A 179 -9.27 -8.88 -3.03
C PHE A 179 -8.29 -10.00 -3.36
N ASN A 180 -7.92 -10.79 -2.39
CA ASN A 180 -7.17 -12.03 -2.58
C ASN A 180 -7.90 -13.16 -1.86
N LEU A 181 -8.49 -14.06 -2.64
CA LEU A 181 -9.26 -15.21 -2.15
C LEU A 181 -8.51 -16.49 -2.56
N VAL A 182 -8.31 -17.37 -1.62
CA VAL A 182 -7.77 -18.71 -1.89
C VAL A 182 -8.89 -19.72 -1.70
N PHE A 183 -9.05 -20.60 -2.69
CA PHE A 183 -10.12 -21.59 -2.71
C PHE A 183 -9.60 -22.98 -2.42
N GLU A 184 -10.41 -23.79 -1.75
CA GLU A 184 -10.24 -25.22 -1.56
C GLU A 184 -11.60 -25.89 -1.67
N ASP A 185 -11.74 -26.86 -2.57
CA ASP A 185 -12.99 -27.58 -2.82
C ASP A 185 -14.21 -26.67 -2.98
N GLU A 186 -14.11 -25.62 -3.82
CA GLU A 186 -15.14 -24.61 -4.09
C GLU A 186 -15.48 -23.70 -2.90
N SER A 187 -14.82 -23.86 -1.76
CA SER A 187 -14.98 -23.02 -0.57
C SER A 187 -13.84 -22.01 -0.42
N VAL A 188 -14.12 -20.89 0.19
CA VAL A 188 -13.10 -19.86 0.47
C VAL A 188 -12.27 -20.29 1.67
N ARG A 189 -11.03 -20.72 1.43
CA ARG A 189 -10.09 -21.11 2.48
C ARG A 189 -9.44 -19.89 3.16
N GLU A 190 -9.05 -18.90 2.35
CA GLU A 190 -8.45 -17.66 2.85
C GLU A 190 -9.06 -16.46 2.13
N ALA A 191 -9.25 -15.38 2.86
CA ALA A 191 -9.73 -14.12 2.32
C ALA A 191 -8.89 -12.97 2.89
N ARG A 192 -8.33 -12.16 2.01
CA ARG A 192 -7.68 -10.90 2.35
C ARG A 192 -8.26 -9.81 1.46
N ILE A 193 -9.08 -8.96 2.05
CA ILE A 193 -9.81 -7.91 1.34
C ILE A 193 -9.45 -6.57 1.98
N CYS A 194 -8.84 -5.68 1.22
CA CYS A 194 -8.42 -4.39 1.72
C CYS A 194 -8.94 -3.24 0.87
N PHE A 195 -9.34 -2.17 1.53
CA PHE A 195 -9.81 -0.96 0.87
C PHE A 195 -8.96 0.25 1.24
N GLY A 196 -8.73 1.10 0.23
CA GLY A 196 -8.32 2.49 0.39
C GLY A 196 -9.49 3.41 0.07
N GLY A 197 -9.60 4.54 0.78
CA GLY A 197 -10.67 5.52 0.57
C GLY A 197 -11.96 5.26 1.36
N MET A 198 -12.05 4.16 2.10
CA MET A 198 -13.23 3.79 2.87
C MET A 198 -13.13 4.12 4.37
N ALA A 199 -11.93 4.51 4.84
CA ALA A 199 -11.63 4.89 6.22
C ALA A 199 -10.48 5.91 6.25
N GLY A 200 -10.10 6.37 7.44
CA GLY A 200 -8.96 7.29 7.62
C GLY A 200 -7.58 6.66 7.36
N LEU A 201 -7.52 5.36 7.06
CA LEU A 201 -6.33 4.58 6.72
C LEU A 201 -6.70 3.43 5.79
N PRO A 202 -5.74 2.81 5.08
CA PRO A 202 -5.97 1.55 4.37
C PRO A 202 -6.36 0.46 5.38
N GLN A 203 -7.49 -0.21 5.15
CA GLN A 203 -8.07 -1.11 6.16
C GLN A 203 -8.63 -2.38 5.53
N ARG A 204 -8.42 -3.51 6.21
CA ARG A 204 -9.05 -4.79 5.86
C ARG A 204 -10.53 -4.81 6.21
N ALA A 205 -11.31 -5.48 5.35
CA ALA A 205 -12.74 -5.70 5.53
C ALA A 205 -12.98 -6.99 6.34
N SER A 206 -12.67 -6.97 7.63
CA SER A 206 -12.61 -8.16 8.49
C SER A 206 -13.96 -8.87 8.66
N ALA A 207 -15.06 -8.14 8.72
CA ALA A 207 -16.40 -8.73 8.78
C ALA A 207 -16.77 -9.38 7.45
N CYS A 208 -16.45 -8.73 6.33
CA CYS A 208 -16.64 -9.29 4.99
C CYS A 208 -15.82 -10.58 4.80
N GLU A 209 -14.53 -10.56 5.18
CA GLU A 209 -13.65 -11.73 5.13
C GLU A 209 -14.21 -12.88 5.98
N SER A 210 -14.64 -12.60 7.20
CA SER A 210 -15.23 -13.60 8.11
C SER A 210 -16.50 -14.23 7.54
N ALA A 211 -17.30 -13.48 6.80
CA ALA A 211 -18.51 -13.99 6.17
C ALA A 211 -18.23 -14.91 4.96
N LEU A 212 -17.02 -14.81 4.39
CA LEU A 212 -16.58 -15.65 3.26
C LEU A 212 -15.89 -16.94 3.71
N LEU A 213 -15.12 -16.87 4.81
CA LEU A 213 -14.26 -17.98 5.25
C LEU A 213 -15.04 -19.27 5.52
N GLY A 214 -14.57 -20.37 4.90
CA GLY A 214 -15.17 -21.70 5.03
C GLY A 214 -16.51 -21.88 4.29
N GLN A 215 -16.97 -20.86 3.56
CA GLN A 215 -18.25 -20.90 2.83
C GLN A 215 -18.03 -21.23 1.35
N PRO A 216 -18.98 -21.89 0.70
CA PRO A 216 -18.97 -22.07 -0.75
C PRO A 216 -19.05 -20.70 -1.44
N PHE A 217 -18.26 -20.52 -2.51
CA PHE A 217 -18.26 -19.27 -3.26
C PHE A 217 -19.45 -19.17 -4.21
N ASN A 218 -20.58 -18.71 -3.71
CA ASN A 218 -21.84 -18.61 -4.44
C ASN A 218 -22.56 -17.27 -4.19
N ARG A 219 -23.73 -17.07 -4.81
CA ARG A 219 -24.49 -15.82 -4.72
C ARG A 219 -24.96 -15.50 -3.30
N ASP A 220 -25.32 -16.49 -2.53
CA ASP A 220 -25.86 -16.31 -1.17
C ASP A 220 -24.74 -15.90 -0.23
N THR A 221 -23.58 -16.54 -0.31
CA THR A 221 -22.38 -16.17 0.43
C THR A 221 -21.90 -14.76 0.08
N LEU A 222 -21.90 -14.42 -1.22
CA LEU A 222 -21.57 -13.06 -1.66
C LEU A 222 -22.57 -12.01 -1.16
N ALA A 223 -23.85 -12.34 -1.10
CA ALA A 223 -24.86 -11.45 -0.52
C ALA A 223 -24.64 -11.22 0.98
N ALA A 224 -24.32 -12.28 1.73
CA ALA A 224 -23.96 -12.18 3.15
C ALA A 224 -22.69 -11.36 3.36
N ALA A 225 -21.63 -11.61 2.60
CA ALA A 225 -20.38 -10.86 2.65
C ALA A 225 -20.58 -9.37 2.33
N LYS A 226 -21.43 -9.04 1.36
CA LYS A 226 -21.79 -7.66 1.02
C LYS A 226 -22.52 -6.95 2.17
N ILE A 227 -23.38 -7.65 2.89
CA ILE A 227 -24.05 -7.09 4.09
C ILE A 227 -23.02 -6.87 5.19
N ALA A 228 -22.13 -7.82 5.45
CA ALA A 228 -21.07 -7.71 6.43
C ALA A 228 -20.10 -6.57 6.12
N LEU A 229 -19.76 -6.35 4.85
CA LEU A 229 -18.91 -5.25 4.40
C LEU A 229 -19.43 -3.88 4.85
N ALA A 230 -20.73 -3.69 4.94
CA ALA A 230 -21.33 -2.44 5.40
C ALA A 230 -21.04 -2.14 6.88
N THR A 231 -20.58 -3.13 7.65
CA THR A 231 -20.17 -2.95 9.05
C THR A 231 -18.68 -2.69 9.23
N ASP A 232 -17.88 -2.91 8.18
CA ASP A 232 -16.42 -2.71 8.24
C ASP A 232 -16.02 -1.23 8.13
N PHE A 233 -16.84 -0.40 7.52
CA PHE A 233 -16.47 0.97 7.15
C PHE A 233 -17.58 1.98 7.41
N GLU A 234 -17.15 3.20 7.78
CA GLU A 234 -17.98 4.40 7.82
C GLU A 234 -17.38 5.45 6.84
N PRO A 235 -17.67 5.35 5.53
CA PRO A 235 -17.10 6.23 4.53
C PRO A 235 -17.49 7.68 4.73
N LEU A 236 -16.55 8.59 4.59
CA LEU A 236 -16.81 10.03 4.61
C LEU A 236 -17.32 10.49 3.23
N SER A 237 -18.38 11.30 3.25
CA SER A 237 -18.80 12.01 2.04
C SER A 237 -17.92 13.25 1.83
N ASP A 238 -17.29 13.34 0.67
CA ASP A 238 -16.47 14.48 0.27
C ASP A 238 -16.61 14.79 -1.22
N MET A 239 -15.73 15.67 -1.74
CA MET A 239 -15.72 16.03 -3.16
C MET A 239 -15.43 14.84 -4.11
N ARG A 240 -14.95 13.70 -3.61
CA ARG A 240 -14.58 12.53 -4.42
C ARG A 240 -15.69 11.49 -4.51
N ALA A 241 -16.40 11.28 -3.40
CA ALA A 241 -17.47 10.28 -3.30
C ALA A 241 -18.52 10.68 -2.24
N THR A 242 -19.72 10.16 -2.40
CA THR A 242 -20.86 10.29 -1.45
C THR A 242 -21.30 8.91 -1.02
#